data_0f167aeac3702067db3a0f34b40f2d4a
#
_entry.id   0f167aeac3702067db3a0f34b40f2d4a
#
_cell.length_a   1.000
_cell.length_b   1.000
_cell.length_c   1.000
_cell.angle_alpha   90.00
_cell.angle_beta   90.00
_cell.angle_gamma   90.00
#
_symmetry.space_group_name_H-M   'P 1'
#
loop_
_entity.id
_entity.type
_entity.pdbx_description
1 polymer ?
#
loop_
_entity_poly.entity_id
_entity_poly.type
_entity_poly.pdbx_seq_one_letter_code
_entity_poly.pdbx_strand_id
1 'polypeptide(L)'
;MDLEPIANIARSPLAFWAHPSSKINTPEELVAAIRKKERPITIAIGGGGHKLAVEYLTAKLNVPGGDKVETAMYKGPAQALLDVMGGHVEFGVTPVAVGYPHVQTGKLKLIGIADTRPLPGLETAPLMSKAAPGLSIHGCWNMVLPPNTPPDIQKWYADHFVPAIRSAEAGAKFKENMMYITPEEHSPAGVRASMARLQQTWQPIARRIDPNK
;
A
#
# COMPACT_ATOMS: atom_id res chain seq x y z
N MET A 1 -9.32 1.99 -18.35
CA MET A 1 -8.13 1.22 -18.76
C MET A 1 -8.65 -0.15 -19.16
N ASP A 2 -8.53 -0.47 -20.43
CA ASP A 2 -9.24 -1.61 -21.04
C ASP A 2 -8.36 -2.87 -21.09
N LEU A 3 -7.51 -3.05 -20.07
CA LEU A 3 -6.67 -4.24 -19.96
C LEU A 3 -7.50 -5.45 -19.55
N GLU A 4 -7.11 -6.62 -20.05
CA GLU A 4 -7.73 -7.90 -19.70
C GLU A 4 -7.03 -8.50 -18.47
N PRO A 5 -7.63 -8.47 -17.28
CA PRO A 5 -7.02 -9.04 -16.08
C PRO A 5 -7.05 -10.57 -16.15
N ILE A 6 -5.96 -11.21 -15.76
CA ILE A 6 -5.82 -12.67 -15.72
C ILE A 6 -5.86 -13.17 -14.28
N ALA A 7 -4.96 -12.66 -13.44
CA ALA A 7 -4.86 -13.05 -12.04
C ALA A 7 -4.16 -11.96 -11.22
N ASN A 8 -4.49 -11.89 -9.94
CA ASN A 8 -3.61 -11.23 -8.98
C ASN A 8 -2.42 -12.16 -8.68
N ILE A 9 -1.21 -11.65 -8.79
CA ILE A 9 0.01 -12.40 -8.50
C ILE A 9 0.26 -12.41 -7.00
N ALA A 10 0.30 -11.23 -6.40
CA ALA A 10 0.50 -11.06 -4.97
C ALA A 10 0.08 -9.65 -4.52
N ARG A 11 -0.07 -9.49 -3.21
CA ARG A 11 -0.33 -8.22 -2.54
C ARG A 11 0.70 -7.97 -1.45
N SER A 12 0.98 -6.71 -1.19
CA SER A 12 1.68 -6.28 0.03
C SER A 12 0.96 -5.06 0.59
N PRO A 13 0.58 -5.03 1.87
CA PRO A 13 -0.02 -3.86 2.46
C PRO A 13 0.94 -2.68 2.40
N LEU A 14 0.41 -1.47 2.35
CA LEU A 14 1.23 -0.28 2.57
C LEU A 14 1.60 -0.17 4.05
N ALA A 15 2.71 0.47 4.33
CA ALA A 15 3.11 0.80 5.68
C ALA A 15 3.59 2.24 5.77
N PHE A 16 3.44 2.80 6.95
CA PHE A 16 3.99 4.10 7.33
C PHE A 16 5.34 3.89 8.00
N TRP A 17 6.33 4.57 7.47
CA TRP A 17 7.72 4.51 7.90
C TRP A 17 8.15 5.83 8.48
N ALA A 18 9.13 5.81 9.36
CA ALA A 18 9.80 7.01 9.84
C ALA A 18 11.32 6.86 9.80
N HIS A 19 12.02 7.99 9.69
CA HIS A 19 13.45 8.05 9.94
C HIS A 19 13.75 7.62 11.40
N PRO A 20 14.84 6.91 11.67
CA PRO A 20 15.19 6.44 13.02
C PRO A 20 15.24 7.52 14.10
N SER A 21 15.62 8.75 13.75
CA SER A 21 15.65 9.89 14.71
C SER A 21 14.28 10.49 15.01
N SER A 22 13.22 10.13 14.29
CA SER A 22 11.88 10.62 14.60
C SER A 22 11.49 10.26 16.03
N LYS A 23 10.80 11.15 16.73
CA LYS A 23 10.23 10.89 18.07
C LYS A 23 8.91 10.12 18.00
N ILE A 24 8.34 9.95 16.79
CA ILE A 24 7.09 9.24 16.55
C ILE A 24 7.41 7.77 16.28
N ASN A 25 6.77 6.86 17.03
CA ASN A 25 7.06 5.43 16.99
C ASN A 25 5.80 4.57 16.78
N THR A 26 4.61 5.15 16.95
CA THR A 26 3.33 4.43 16.88
C THR A 26 2.33 5.12 15.97
N PRO A 27 1.30 4.39 15.48
CA PRO A 27 0.19 4.99 14.73
C PRO A 27 -0.51 6.11 15.50
N GLU A 28 -0.70 5.92 16.80
CA GLU A 28 -1.38 6.86 17.68
C GLU A 28 -0.58 8.17 17.83
N GLU A 29 0.74 8.06 17.97
CA GLU A 29 1.63 9.24 18.03
C GLU A 29 1.63 10.00 16.71
N LEU A 30 1.64 9.31 15.55
CA LEU A 30 1.55 9.95 14.24
C LEU A 30 0.21 10.69 14.09
N VAL A 31 -0.89 10.03 14.45
CA VAL A 31 -2.22 10.64 14.44
C VAL A 31 -2.30 11.85 15.37
N ALA A 32 -1.73 11.75 16.58
CA ALA A 32 -1.69 12.87 17.52
C ALA A 32 -0.89 14.05 16.96
N ALA A 33 0.27 13.81 16.33
CA ALA A 33 1.08 14.85 15.72
C ALA A 33 0.34 15.55 14.56
N ILE A 34 -0.36 14.79 13.71
CA ILE A 34 -1.20 15.34 12.64
C ILE A 34 -2.32 16.22 13.20
N ARG A 35 -2.99 15.78 14.26
CA ARG A 35 -4.09 16.53 14.92
C ARG A 35 -3.64 17.82 15.56
N LYS A 36 -2.50 17.80 16.24
CA LYS A 36 -1.96 18.98 16.95
C LYS A 36 -1.56 20.10 16.00
N LYS A 37 -1.21 19.81 14.77
CA LYS A 37 -0.82 20.80 13.75
C LYS A 37 0.30 21.76 14.20
N GLU A 38 1.15 21.31 15.10
CA GLU A 38 2.25 22.14 15.63
C GLU A 38 3.29 22.46 14.54
N ARG A 39 3.50 21.55 13.61
CA ARG A 39 4.40 21.71 12.47
C ARG A 39 3.86 21.00 11.21
N PRO A 40 4.31 21.36 10.02
CA PRO A 40 4.05 20.59 8.82
C PRO A 40 4.61 19.16 8.95
N ILE A 41 3.87 18.20 8.42
CA ILE A 41 4.31 16.80 8.31
C ILE A 41 4.39 16.47 6.83
N THR A 42 5.60 16.23 6.35
CA THR A 42 5.82 15.80 4.96
C THR A 42 5.97 14.28 4.93
N ILE A 43 5.25 13.63 4.01
CA ILE A 43 5.26 12.18 3.82
C ILE A 43 5.73 11.88 2.39
N ALA A 44 6.85 11.17 2.27
CA ALA A 44 7.37 10.69 0.99
C ALA A 44 6.48 9.57 0.45
N ILE A 45 6.06 9.68 -0.81
CA ILE A 45 5.21 8.72 -1.50
C ILE A 45 5.75 8.40 -2.89
N GLY A 46 5.62 7.14 -3.32
CA GLY A 46 6.11 6.67 -4.62
C GLY A 46 5.00 6.29 -5.59
N GLY A 47 3.77 6.81 -5.41
CA GLY A 47 2.65 6.52 -6.31
C GLY A 47 1.30 6.96 -5.79
N GLY A 48 0.30 6.97 -6.68
CA GLY A 48 -1.06 7.44 -6.37
C GLY A 48 -1.76 6.65 -5.25
N GLY A 49 -1.57 5.33 -5.19
CA GLY A 49 -2.11 4.50 -4.10
C GLY A 49 -1.54 4.88 -2.73
N HIS A 50 -0.27 5.29 -2.66
CA HIS A 50 0.33 5.78 -1.42
C HIS A 50 -0.29 7.12 -1.00
N LYS A 51 -0.58 8.00 -1.95
CA LYS A 51 -1.30 9.25 -1.70
C LYS A 51 -2.69 8.98 -1.14
N LEU A 52 -3.42 8.01 -1.70
CA LEU A 52 -4.72 7.60 -1.16
C LEU A 52 -4.65 7.19 0.31
N ALA A 53 -3.59 6.49 0.75
CA ALA A 53 -3.42 6.12 2.17
C ALA A 53 -3.27 7.35 3.07
N VAL A 54 -2.51 8.35 2.63
CA VAL A 54 -2.33 9.61 3.37
C VAL A 54 -3.63 10.40 3.41
N GLU A 55 -4.33 10.52 2.29
CA GLU A 55 -5.63 11.21 2.21
C GLU A 55 -6.72 10.54 3.05
N TYR A 56 -6.74 9.20 3.08
CA TYR A 56 -7.65 8.48 3.96
C TYR A 56 -7.37 8.80 5.42
N LEU A 57 -6.10 8.77 5.82
CA LEU A 57 -5.68 9.08 7.19
C LEU A 57 -6.15 10.48 7.58
N THR A 58 -5.85 11.49 6.78
CA THR A 58 -6.24 12.88 7.06
C THR A 58 -7.76 13.10 7.04
N ALA A 59 -8.48 12.42 6.12
CA ALA A 59 -9.93 12.47 6.05
C ALA A 59 -10.60 11.89 7.29
N LYS A 60 -10.13 10.72 7.76
CA LYS A 60 -10.66 10.06 8.97
C LYS A 60 -10.36 10.82 10.24
N LEU A 61 -9.28 11.59 10.26
CA LEU A 61 -8.92 12.42 11.41
C LEU A 61 -9.74 13.72 11.50
N ASN A 62 -10.63 13.98 10.53
CA ASN A 62 -11.35 15.25 10.41
C ASN A 62 -10.40 16.45 10.58
N VAL A 63 -9.21 16.36 10.02
CA VAL A 63 -8.28 17.49 9.98
C VAL A 63 -8.78 18.45 8.91
N PRO A 64 -9.42 19.58 9.27
CA PRO A 64 -9.92 20.52 8.27
C PRO A 64 -8.73 21.00 7.44
N GLY A 65 -8.89 20.88 6.14
CA GLY A 65 -8.01 21.54 5.16
C GLY A 65 -6.67 20.91 4.93
N GLY A 66 -6.33 19.70 5.36
CA GLY A 66 -5.07 19.03 4.97
C GLY A 66 -3.77 19.86 5.13
N ASP A 67 -3.88 21.10 5.58
CA ASP A 67 -2.95 22.20 5.42
C ASP A 67 -1.58 21.99 6.08
N LYS A 68 -1.40 20.89 6.77
CA LYS A 68 -0.13 20.55 7.44
C LYS A 68 0.35 19.12 7.20
N VAL A 69 -0.33 18.36 6.35
CA VAL A 69 0.18 17.08 5.87
C VAL A 69 0.41 17.20 4.36
N GLU A 70 1.65 17.26 3.98
CA GLU A 70 2.08 17.37 2.59
C GLU A 70 2.61 16.04 2.08
N THR A 71 2.45 15.78 0.80
CA THR A 71 3.03 14.60 0.17
C THR A 71 4.13 15.01 -0.79
N ALA A 72 5.34 14.49 -0.57
CA ALA A 72 6.44 14.58 -1.53
C ALA A 72 6.37 13.38 -2.48
N MET A 73 6.08 13.64 -3.76
CA MET A 73 5.94 12.61 -4.78
C MET A 73 7.29 12.26 -5.40
N TYR A 74 7.62 10.97 -5.40
CA TYR A 74 8.82 10.40 -6.03
C TYR A 74 8.43 9.51 -7.22
N LYS A 75 9.41 9.19 -8.08
CA LYS A 75 9.19 8.31 -9.24
C LYS A 75 8.87 6.86 -8.88
N GLY A 76 9.10 6.48 -7.61
CA GLY A 76 8.82 5.13 -7.13
C GLY A 76 9.06 4.98 -5.63
N PRO A 77 8.59 3.86 -5.04
CA PRO A 77 8.67 3.63 -3.59
C PRO A 77 10.10 3.56 -3.05
N ALA A 78 11.04 3.00 -3.81
CA ALA A 78 12.43 2.91 -3.39
C ALA A 78 13.07 4.31 -3.23
N GLN A 79 12.82 5.23 -4.18
CA GLN A 79 13.34 6.59 -4.09
C GLN A 79 12.73 7.36 -2.91
N ALA A 80 11.43 7.19 -2.66
CA ALA A 80 10.77 7.79 -1.51
C ALA A 80 11.44 7.35 -0.18
N LEU A 81 11.77 6.06 -0.05
CA LEU A 81 12.43 5.55 1.15
C LEU A 81 13.90 5.98 1.28
N LEU A 82 14.62 6.19 0.18
CA LEU A 82 15.99 6.73 0.23
C LEU A 82 16.01 8.09 0.94
N ASP A 83 15.09 8.97 0.63
CA ASP A 83 15.00 10.28 1.27
C ASP A 83 14.56 10.20 2.73
N VAL A 84 13.69 9.23 3.09
CA VAL A 84 13.37 8.97 4.49
C VAL A 84 14.59 8.44 5.24
N MET A 85 15.33 7.49 4.69
CA MET A 85 16.55 6.95 5.29
C MET A 85 17.67 8.00 5.42
N GLY A 86 17.74 8.93 4.47
CA GLY A 86 18.66 10.07 4.51
C GLY A 86 18.26 11.18 5.47
N GLY A 87 17.07 11.12 6.08
CA GLY A 87 16.54 12.15 6.97
C GLY A 87 16.07 13.43 6.27
N HIS A 88 15.99 13.44 4.93
CA HIS A 88 15.47 14.57 4.15
C HIS A 88 13.97 14.73 4.30
N VAL A 89 13.26 13.62 4.49
CA VAL A 89 11.83 13.56 4.82
C VAL A 89 11.64 12.66 6.04
N GLU A 90 10.85 13.08 7.01
CA GLU A 90 10.70 12.33 8.26
C GLU A 90 9.90 11.05 8.11
N PHE A 91 8.87 11.06 7.24
CA PHE A 91 7.95 9.93 7.06
C PHE A 91 7.85 9.48 5.60
N GLY A 92 7.47 8.22 5.41
CA GLY A 92 7.19 7.66 4.11
C GLY A 92 6.03 6.67 4.13
N VAL A 93 5.39 6.48 2.98
CA VAL A 93 4.38 5.44 2.75
C VAL A 93 4.75 4.64 1.52
N THR A 94 5.00 3.34 1.71
CA THR A 94 5.33 2.39 0.64
C THR A 94 4.86 0.98 1.01
N PRO A 95 4.84 0.01 0.07
CA PRO A 95 4.59 -1.38 0.43
C PRO A 95 5.56 -1.91 1.48
N VAL A 96 5.05 -2.76 2.39
CA VAL A 96 5.87 -3.43 3.41
C VAL A 96 7.07 -4.14 2.79
N ALA A 97 6.85 -4.83 1.67
CA ALA A 97 7.90 -5.52 0.91
C ALA A 97 9.12 -4.65 0.58
N VAL A 98 8.92 -3.34 0.39
CA VAL A 98 10.00 -2.40 0.02
C VAL A 98 10.73 -1.85 1.25
N GLY A 99 10.00 -1.57 2.33
CA GLY A 99 10.55 -0.88 3.50
C GLY A 99 11.08 -1.80 4.60
N TYR A 100 10.48 -2.98 4.76
CA TYR A 100 10.79 -3.85 5.90
C TYR A 100 12.26 -4.32 5.98
N PRO A 101 12.96 -4.64 4.87
CA PRO A 101 14.40 -4.96 4.94
C PRO A 101 15.26 -3.84 5.56
N HIS A 102 14.82 -2.61 5.46
CA HIS A 102 15.52 -1.45 6.05
C HIS A 102 15.23 -1.27 7.54
N VAL A 103 14.10 -1.79 8.03
CA VAL A 103 13.82 -1.85 9.47
C VAL A 103 14.77 -2.83 10.15
N GLN A 104 15.00 -4.00 9.54
CA GLN A 104 15.92 -5.01 10.07
C GLN A 104 17.37 -4.50 10.21
N THR A 105 17.75 -3.54 9.38
CA THR A 105 19.09 -2.90 9.43
C THR A 105 19.09 -1.58 10.22
N GLY A 106 17.99 -1.22 10.88
CA GLY A 106 17.87 0.00 11.69
C GLY A 106 17.84 1.31 10.90
N LYS A 107 17.71 1.24 9.56
CA LYS A 107 17.65 2.43 8.68
C LYS A 107 16.27 3.07 8.60
N LEU A 108 15.22 2.34 8.98
CA LEU A 108 13.85 2.82 9.06
C LEU A 108 13.20 2.32 10.34
N LYS A 109 12.16 3.04 10.79
CA LYS A 109 11.21 2.57 11.80
C LYS A 109 9.87 2.28 11.13
N LEU A 110 9.25 1.17 11.51
CA LEU A 110 7.87 0.85 11.13
C LEU A 110 6.93 1.54 12.13
N ILE A 111 6.17 2.51 11.65
CA ILE A 111 5.13 3.18 12.44
C ILE A 111 3.87 2.32 12.48
N GLY A 112 3.44 1.79 11.34
CA GLY A 112 2.30 0.88 11.30
C GLY A 112 1.96 0.40 9.89
N ILE A 113 1.36 -0.78 9.82
CA ILE A 113 0.89 -1.40 8.59
C ILE A 113 -0.54 -0.92 8.32
N ALA A 114 -0.81 -0.48 7.11
CA ALA A 114 -2.13 -0.04 6.66
C ALA A 114 -3.00 -1.27 6.31
N ASP A 115 -3.36 -2.02 7.33
CA ASP A 115 -4.28 -3.16 7.25
C ASP A 115 -5.14 -3.24 8.53
N THR A 116 -6.21 -4.02 8.44
CA THR A 116 -7.10 -4.36 9.56
C THR A 116 -6.74 -5.69 10.20
N ARG A 117 -5.87 -6.46 9.57
CA ARG A 117 -5.39 -7.78 10.02
C ARG A 117 -3.87 -7.80 10.08
N PRO A 118 -3.29 -8.55 11.03
CA PRO A 118 -1.85 -8.78 11.06
C PRO A 118 -1.36 -9.42 9.76
N LEU A 119 -0.18 -9.02 9.32
CA LEU A 119 0.50 -9.61 8.18
C LEU A 119 1.24 -10.87 8.63
N PRO A 120 1.12 -12.01 7.91
CA PRO A 120 1.89 -13.22 8.21
C PRO A 120 3.40 -12.94 8.26
N GLY A 121 4.04 -13.32 9.37
CA GLY A 121 5.45 -13.01 9.66
C GLY A 121 5.68 -11.66 10.32
N LEU A 122 4.63 -10.85 10.52
CA LEU A 122 4.67 -9.56 11.23
C LEU A 122 3.44 -9.41 12.15
N GLU A 123 3.07 -10.47 12.84
CA GLU A 123 1.85 -10.55 13.66
C GLU A 123 1.84 -9.52 14.80
N THR A 124 3.01 -9.12 15.28
CA THR A 124 3.17 -8.14 16.36
C THR A 124 3.33 -6.70 15.87
N ALA A 125 3.42 -6.49 14.54
CA ALA A 125 3.59 -5.16 13.98
C ALA A 125 2.37 -4.27 14.26
N PRO A 126 2.57 -2.98 14.55
CA PRO A 126 1.46 -2.06 14.78
C PRO A 126 0.59 -1.93 13.53
N LEU A 127 -0.73 -1.84 13.72
CA LEU A 127 -1.68 -1.63 12.63
C LEU A 127 -2.19 -0.20 12.64
N MET A 128 -2.11 0.47 11.50
CA MET A 128 -2.66 1.84 11.33
C MET A 128 -4.17 1.89 11.57
N SER A 129 -4.89 0.79 11.36
CA SER A 129 -6.33 0.70 11.59
C SER A 129 -6.74 0.90 13.05
N LYS A 130 -5.82 0.75 14.03
CA LYS A 130 -6.07 1.06 15.44
C LYS A 130 -6.24 2.57 15.66
N ALA A 131 -5.46 3.39 14.99
CA ALA A 131 -5.51 4.85 15.08
C ALA A 131 -6.37 5.48 13.96
N ALA A 132 -6.53 4.81 12.82
CA ALA A 132 -7.36 5.22 11.70
C ALA A 132 -8.25 4.04 11.25
N PRO A 133 -9.41 3.82 11.92
CA PRO A 133 -10.28 2.67 11.65
C PRO A 133 -10.66 2.54 10.18
N GLY A 134 -10.50 1.33 9.63
CA GLY A 134 -10.79 1.01 8.23
C GLY A 134 -9.68 1.33 7.24
N LEU A 135 -8.53 1.86 7.67
CA LEU A 135 -7.38 2.03 6.78
C LEU A 135 -6.78 0.67 6.43
N SER A 136 -7.10 0.20 5.23
CA SER A 136 -6.56 -1.02 4.65
C SER A 136 -6.33 -0.77 3.16
N ILE A 137 -5.07 -0.69 2.76
CA ILE A 137 -4.66 -0.41 1.39
C ILE A 137 -3.40 -1.19 1.03
N HIS A 138 -3.40 -1.77 -0.17
CA HIS A 138 -2.38 -2.69 -0.62
C HIS A 138 -1.82 -2.29 -1.97
N GLY A 139 -0.53 -2.47 -2.16
CA GLY A 139 0.07 -2.64 -3.47
C GLY A 139 -0.34 -4.00 -4.02
N CYS A 140 -0.84 -4.01 -5.27
CA CYS A 140 -1.30 -5.22 -5.96
C CYS A 140 -0.47 -5.41 -7.23
N TRP A 141 0.02 -6.61 -7.42
CA TRP A 141 0.66 -7.03 -8.66
C TRP A 141 -0.31 -7.92 -9.42
N ASN A 142 -0.84 -7.40 -10.52
CA ASN A 142 -1.78 -8.11 -11.36
C ASN A 142 -1.14 -8.49 -12.69
N MET A 143 -1.41 -9.71 -13.15
CA MET A 143 -1.17 -10.09 -14.53
C MET A 143 -2.32 -9.57 -15.37
N VAL A 144 -1.98 -8.84 -16.41
CA VAL A 144 -2.94 -8.28 -17.37
C VAL A 144 -2.43 -8.49 -18.80
N LEU A 145 -3.36 -8.59 -19.74
CA LEU A 145 -3.07 -8.66 -21.16
C LEU A 145 -3.59 -7.39 -21.87
N PRO A 146 -3.15 -7.12 -23.10
CA PRO A 146 -3.70 -6.04 -23.92
C PRO A 146 -5.21 -6.15 -24.08
N PRO A 147 -5.92 -5.03 -24.33
CA PRO A 147 -7.35 -5.05 -24.59
C PRO A 147 -7.65 -5.89 -25.83
N ASN A 148 -8.82 -6.54 -25.83
CA ASN A 148 -9.29 -7.41 -26.91
C ASN A 148 -8.40 -8.65 -27.18
N THR A 149 -7.59 -9.08 -26.19
CA THR A 149 -6.89 -10.37 -26.31
C THR A 149 -7.93 -11.49 -26.44
N PRO A 150 -7.80 -12.40 -27.42
CA PRO A 150 -8.73 -13.51 -27.61
C PRO A 150 -8.92 -14.37 -26.36
N PRO A 151 -10.14 -14.88 -26.09
CA PRO A 151 -10.44 -15.65 -24.87
C PRO A 151 -9.61 -16.93 -24.70
N ASP A 152 -9.25 -17.59 -25.79
CA ASP A 152 -8.38 -18.77 -25.79
C ASP A 152 -6.96 -18.43 -25.31
N ILE A 153 -6.42 -17.29 -25.73
CA ILE A 153 -5.14 -16.77 -25.25
C ILE A 153 -5.24 -16.38 -23.77
N GLN A 154 -6.30 -15.67 -23.36
CA GLN A 154 -6.52 -15.36 -21.94
C GLN A 154 -6.57 -16.63 -21.09
N LYS A 155 -7.30 -17.65 -21.55
CA LYS A 155 -7.39 -18.94 -20.89
C LYS A 155 -6.03 -19.64 -20.81
N TRP A 156 -5.27 -19.64 -21.89
CA TRP A 156 -3.93 -20.25 -21.92
C TRP A 156 -3.02 -19.63 -20.83
N TYR A 157 -3.00 -18.29 -20.74
CA TYR A 157 -2.23 -17.61 -19.68
C TYR A 157 -2.73 -17.99 -18.28
N ALA A 158 -4.03 -18.01 -18.05
CA ALA A 158 -4.59 -18.39 -16.75
C ALA A 158 -4.21 -19.83 -16.37
N ASP A 159 -4.34 -20.79 -17.30
CA ASP A 159 -4.06 -22.20 -17.07
C ASP A 159 -2.58 -22.48 -16.74
N HIS A 160 -1.65 -21.66 -17.24
CA HIS A 160 -0.21 -21.87 -17.03
C HIS A 160 0.33 -21.04 -15.84
N PHE A 161 -0.11 -19.80 -15.67
CA PHE A 161 0.43 -18.92 -14.62
C PHE A 161 -0.23 -19.10 -13.25
N VAL A 162 -1.53 -19.38 -13.21
CA VAL A 162 -2.22 -19.52 -11.91
C VAL A 162 -1.66 -20.72 -11.11
N PRO A 163 -1.40 -21.89 -11.67
CA PRO A 163 -0.73 -22.97 -10.95
C PRO A 163 0.66 -22.58 -10.43
N ALA A 164 1.44 -21.85 -11.24
CA ALA A 164 2.77 -21.37 -10.82
C ALA A 164 2.68 -20.40 -9.63
N ILE A 165 1.75 -19.43 -9.66
CA ILE A 165 1.50 -18.50 -8.55
C ILE A 165 1.08 -19.25 -7.27
N ARG A 166 0.32 -20.33 -7.41
CA ARG A 166 -0.17 -21.16 -6.29
C ARG A 166 0.83 -22.19 -5.81
N SER A 167 1.98 -22.34 -6.44
CA SER A 167 2.98 -23.31 -6.03
C SER A 167 3.52 -22.99 -4.62
N ALA A 168 3.94 -24.04 -3.92
CA ALA A 168 4.55 -23.88 -2.59
C ALA A 168 5.82 -23.01 -2.64
N GLU A 169 6.59 -23.14 -3.72
CA GLU A 169 7.80 -22.33 -3.93
C GLU A 169 7.47 -20.84 -4.08
N ALA A 170 6.49 -20.49 -4.93
CA ALA A 170 6.04 -19.10 -5.09
C ALA A 170 5.48 -18.55 -3.78
N GLY A 171 4.66 -19.33 -3.06
CA GLY A 171 4.11 -18.96 -1.77
C GLY A 171 5.18 -18.66 -0.72
N ALA A 172 6.24 -19.47 -0.66
CA ALA A 172 7.37 -19.26 0.22
C ALA A 172 8.10 -17.95 -0.10
N LYS A 173 8.39 -17.71 -1.38
CA LYS A 173 9.04 -16.46 -1.86
C LYS A 173 8.18 -15.22 -1.61
N PHE A 174 6.87 -15.31 -1.80
CA PHE A 174 5.97 -14.19 -1.48
C PHE A 174 6.01 -13.87 0.03
N LYS A 175 5.91 -14.89 0.88
CA LYS A 175 5.98 -14.70 2.32
C LYS A 175 7.32 -14.10 2.76
N GLU A 176 8.43 -14.58 2.24
CA GLU A 176 9.78 -14.04 2.48
C GLU A 176 9.86 -12.54 2.13
N ASN A 177 9.19 -12.12 1.06
CA ASN A 177 9.13 -10.74 0.61
C ASN A 177 7.96 -9.94 1.20
N MET A 178 7.36 -10.38 2.31
CA MET A 178 6.22 -9.70 2.95
C MET A 178 5.05 -9.45 1.99
N MET A 179 4.82 -10.41 1.12
CA MET A 179 3.71 -10.45 0.17
C MET A 179 2.82 -11.67 0.47
N TYR A 180 1.57 -11.61 0.06
CA TYR A 180 0.65 -12.73 0.18
C TYR A 180 -0.22 -12.88 -1.07
N ILE A 181 -0.68 -14.09 -1.30
CA ILE A 181 -1.59 -14.41 -2.40
C ILE A 181 -3.04 -14.33 -1.92
N THR A 182 -3.94 -14.03 -2.85
CA THR A 182 -5.38 -13.95 -2.64
C THR A 182 -6.05 -14.93 -3.61
N PRO A 183 -6.25 -16.20 -3.22
CA PRO A 183 -6.69 -17.26 -4.13
C PRO A 183 -7.99 -16.95 -4.88
N GLU A 184 -8.91 -16.20 -4.29
CA GLU A 184 -10.16 -15.75 -4.91
C GLU A 184 -9.95 -14.78 -6.07
N GLU A 185 -8.75 -14.19 -6.20
CA GLU A 185 -8.37 -13.29 -7.28
C GLU A 185 -7.49 -13.96 -8.35
N HIS A 186 -7.36 -15.28 -8.29
CA HIS A 186 -6.66 -16.07 -9.30
C HIS A 186 -7.58 -16.43 -10.49
N SER A 187 -8.37 -15.46 -10.92
CA SER A 187 -9.20 -15.54 -12.12
C SER A 187 -9.52 -14.13 -12.63
N PRO A 188 -9.82 -13.95 -13.91
CA PRO A 188 -10.27 -12.66 -14.46
C PRO A 188 -11.46 -12.08 -13.71
N ALA A 189 -12.46 -12.91 -13.38
CA ALA A 189 -13.64 -12.49 -12.65
C ALA A 189 -13.32 -12.04 -11.22
N GLY A 190 -12.45 -12.76 -10.53
CA GLY A 190 -12.00 -12.43 -9.17
C GLY A 190 -11.23 -11.10 -9.12
N VAL A 191 -10.33 -10.88 -10.09
CA VAL A 191 -9.61 -9.59 -10.19
C VAL A 191 -10.59 -8.44 -10.48
N ARG A 192 -11.51 -8.60 -11.44
CA ARG A 192 -12.52 -7.56 -11.74
C ARG A 192 -13.40 -7.26 -10.52
N ALA A 193 -13.87 -8.27 -9.81
CA ALA A 193 -14.66 -8.08 -8.59
C ALA A 193 -13.88 -7.34 -7.49
N SER A 194 -12.62 -7.67 -7.33
CA SER A 194 -11.74 -6.98 -6.38
C SER A 194 -11.50 -5.52 -6.78
N MET A 195 -11.21 -5.26 -8.05
CA MET A 195 -11.04 -3.89 -8.56
C MET A 195 -12.32 -3.05 -8.36
N ALA A 196 -13.50 -3.62 -8.60
CA ALA A 196 -14.78 -2.94 -8.37
C ALA A 196 -14.98 -2.59 -6.89
N ARG A 197 -14.69 -3.52 -5.96
CA ARG A 197 -14.74 -3.24 -4.51
C ARG A 197 -13.76 -2.14 -4.10
N LEU A 198 -12.54 -2.19 -4.60
CA LEU A 198 -11.53 -1.15 -4.34
C LEU A 198 -12.00 0.20 -4.86
N GLN A 199 -12.54 0.25 -6.07
CA GLN A 199 -13.09 1.47 -6.65
C GLN A 199 -14.19 2.07 -5.77
N GLN A 200 -15.17 1.26 -5.34
CA GLN A 200 -16.24 1.73 -4.44
C GLN A 200 -15.71 2.29 -3.13
N THR A 201 -14.68 1.63 -2.55
CA THR A 201 -14.09 2.05 -1.28
C THR A 201 -13.30 3.35 -1.43
N TRP A 202 -12.52 3.48 -2.50
CA TRP A 202 -11.52 4.54 -2.63
C TRP A 202 -11.96 5.72 -3.50
N GLN A 203 -12.99 5.56 -4.34
CA GLN A 203 -13.48 6.64 -5.21
C GLN A 203 -13.88 7.91 -4.43
N PRO A 204 -14.57 7.82 -3.26
CA PRO A 204 -14.88 9.02 -2.48
C PRO A 204 -13.65 9.77 -1.99
N ILE A 205 -12.57 9.04 -1.68
CA ILE A 205 -11.29 9.62 -1.26
C ILE A 205 -10.52 10.18 -2.46
N ALA A 206 -10.49 9.44 -3.58
CA ALA A 206 -9.82 9.88 -4.80
C ALA A 206 -10.38 11.20 -5.34
N ARG A 207 -11.69 11.41 -5.26
CA ARG A 207 -12.35 12.68 -5.64
C ARG A 207 -11.92 13.88 -4.80
N ARG A 208 -11.42 13.67 -3.59
CA ARG A 208 -10.85 14.75 -2.76
C ARG A 208 -9.47 15.17 -3.25
N ILE A 209 -8.74 14.24 -3.89
CA ILE A 209 -7.41 14.51 -4.45
C ILE A 209 -7.52 15.21 -5.80
N ASP A 210 -8.47 14.78 -6.62
CA ASP A 210 -8.76 15.33 -7.96
C ASP A 210 -10.28 15.33 -8.17
N PRO A 211 -10.94 16.49 -7.96
CA PRO A 211 -12.39 16.60 -8.10
C PRO A 211 -12.91 16.31 -9.52
N ASN A 212 -12.03 16.31 -10.53
CA ASN A 212 -12.38 16.11 -11.94
C ASN A 212 -12.24 14.65 -12.39
N LYS A 213 -11.93 13.72 -11.49
CA LYS A 213 -11.86 12.28 -11.74
C LYS A 213 -12.91 11.51 -10.90
#